data_c883d8ab321189543a0149d8e693e7e2
#
_entry.id   c883d8ab321189543a0149d8e693e7e2
#
_cell.length_a   1.000
_cell.length_b   1.000
_cell.length_c   1.000
_cell.angle_alpha   90.00
_cell.angle_beta   90.00
_cell.angle_gamma   90.00
#
_symmetry.space_group_name_H-M   'P 1'
#
loop_
_entity.id
_entity.type
_entity.pdbx_description
1 polymer ?
#
loop_
_entity_poly.entity_id
_entity_poly.type
_entity_poly.pdbx_seq_one_letter_code
_entity_poly.pdbx_strand_id
1 'polypeptide(L)'
;MLKVGLIDEAWYLSLYPDVVGAVGAGHFGSAEHHYIVHGILEGRLPRKPDFDEAWYLATYADVAAAVRDGRVVSGYEHFIRHGCLEGRRPRRDD
;
A
#
# COMPACT_ATOMS: atom_id res chain seq x y z
N MET A 1 11.30 -18.44 17.59
CA MET A 1 11.10 -17.09 18.09
C MET A 1 10.43 -16.22 17.06
N LEU A 2 9.40 -15.54 17.45
CA LEU A 2 8.70 -14.66 16.54
C LEU A 2 9.47 -13.37 16.38
N LYS A 3 9.68 -12.99 15.14
CA LYS A 3 10.24 -11.70 14.84
C LYS A 3 9.10 -10.72 14.65
N VAL A 4 9.06 -9.70 15.50
CA VAL A 4 8.04 -8.66 15.38
C VAL A 4 8.68 -7.48 14.68
N GLY A 5 8.32 -7.27 13.43
CA GLY A 5 8.80 -6.14 12.66
C GLY A 5 7.69 -5.13 12.45
N LEU A 6 8.08 -3.90 12.12
CA LEU A 6 7.12 -2.86 11.79
C LEU A 6 6.44 -3.13 10.46
N ILE A 7 7.11 -3.84 9.56
CA ILE A 7 6.58 -4.08 8.22
C ILE A 7 6.69 -5.55 7.84
N ASP A 8 5.88 -5.92 6.85
CA ASP A 8 6.03 -7.18 6.15
C ASP A 8 6.98 -6.92 4.98
N GLU A 9 8.25 -7.24 5.16
CA GLU A 9 9.27 -6.87 4.17
C GLU A 9 9.04 -7.50 2.81
N ALA A 10 8.64 -8.77 2.78
CA ALA A 10 8.40 -9.44 1.51
C ALA A 10 7.28 -8.76 0.74
N TRP A 11 6.19 -8.43 1.43
CA TRP A 11 5.07 -7.74 0.79
C TRP A 11 5.47 -6.33 0.36
N TYR A 12 6.17 -5.60 1.22
CA TYR A 12 6.61 -4.23 0.95
C TYR A 12 7.49 -4.18 -0.31
N LEU A 13 8.44 -5.10 -0.41
CA LEU A 13 9.32 -5.15 -1.57
C LEU A 13 8.59 -5.56 -2.83
N SER A 14 7.58 -6.41 -2.72
CA SER A 14 6.80 -6.79 -3.89
C SER A 14 5.96 -5.64 -4.41
N LEU A 15 5.52 -4.74 -3.51
CA LEU A 15 4.68 -3.61 -3.90
C LEU A 15 5.51 -2.40 -4.37
N TYR A 16 6.68 -2.22 -3.80
CA TYR A 16 7.52 -1.04 -4.08
C TYR A 16 8.85 -1.45 -4.70
N PRO A 17 8.88 -1.72 -6.02
CA PRO A 17 10.11 -2.16 -6.69
C PRO A 17 11.27 -1.18 -6.60
N ASP A 18 10.98 0.12 -6.46
CA ASP A 18 12.03 1.12 -6.29
C ASP A 18 12.82 0.88 -5.01
N VAL A 19 12.16 0.36 -3.97
CA VAL A 19 12.82 0.03 -2.71
C VAL A 19 13.78 -1.15 -2.89
N VAL A 20 13.39 -2.14 -3.71
CA VAL A 20 14.25 -3.28 -3.99
C VAL A 20 15.58 -2.79 -4.57
N GLY A 21 15.51 -1.89 -5.53
CA GLY A 21 16.72 -1.32 -6.13
C GLY A 21 17.55 -0.55 -5.13
N ALA A 22 16.90 0.25 -4.28
CA ALA A 22 17.61 1.07 -3.30
C ALA A 22 18.31 0.21 -2.24
N VAL A 23 17.66 -0.85 -1.76
CA VAL A 23 18.27 -1.77 -0.80
C VAL A 23 19.42 -2.52 -1.45
N GLY A 24 19.23 -2.99 -2.68
CA GLY A 24 20.28 -3.71 -3.41
C GLY A 24 21.49 -2.83 -3.70
N ALA A 25 21.29 -1.53 -3.88
CA ALA A 25 22.38 -0.59 -4.12
C ALA A 25 23.06 -0.13 -2.82
N GLY A 26 22.56 -0.56 -1.66
CA GLY A 26 23.17 -0.22 -0.38
C GLY A 26 22.73 1.10 0.21
N HIS A 27 21.70 1.74 -0.36
CA HIS A 27 21.19 3.01 0.18
C HIS A 27 20.48 2.81 1.51
N PHE A 28 19.90 1.63 1.72
CA PHE A 28 19.21 1.28 2.95
C PHE A 28 19.59 -0.13 3.36
N GLY A 29 19.69 -0.36 4.66
CA GLY A 29 20.04 -1.68 5.18
C GLY A 29 18.94 -2.72 5.01
N SER A 30 17.69 -2.27 4.89
CA SER A 30 16.55 -3.18 4.76
C SER A 30 15.33 -2.40 4.28
N ALA A 31 14.27 -3.14 3.92
CA ALA A 31 13.00 -2.51 3.55
C ALA A 31 12.42 -1.75 4.74
N GLU A 32 12.55 -2.31 5.94
CA GLU A 32 12.06 -1.63 7.14
C GLU A 32 12.78 -0.29 7.35
N HIS A 33 14.08 -0.26 7.11
CA HIS A 33 14.86 0.97 7.21
C HIS A 33 14.33 2.01 6.24
N HIS A 34 14.05 1.62 4.99
CA HIS A 34 13.46 2.54 4.02
C HIS A 34 12.11 3.07 4.51
N TYR A 35 11.27 2.17 5.04
CA TYR A 35 9.95 2.57 5.50
C TYR A 35 10.04 3.61 6.63
N ILE A 36 10.93 3.39 7.58
CA ILE A 36 11.09 4.30 8.72
C ILE A 36 11.59 5.67 8.27
N VAL A 37 12.56 5.71 7.37
CA VAL A 37 13.20 6.96 6.96
C VAL A 37 12.33 7.73 5.97
N HIS A 38 11.72 7.05 5.01
CA HIS A 38 10.99 7.69 3.92
C HIS A 38 9.55 7.22 3.78
N GLY A 39 9.32 5.92 3.91
CA GLY A 39 8.02 5.34 3.59
C GLY A 39 6.87 5.95 4.37
N ILE A 40 7.07 6.17 5.65
CA ILE A 40 6.03 6.75 6.50
C ILE A 40 5.63 8.14 5.98
N LEU A 41 6.61 8.96 5.67
CA LEU A 41 6.36 10.32 5.18
C LEU A 41 5.73 10.33 3.79
N GLU A 42 6.02 9.30 3.00
CA GLU A 42 5.48 9.17 1.65
C GLU A 42 4.11 8.50 1.63
N GLY A 43 3.62 8.09 2.79
CA GLY A 43 2.32 7.43 2.87
C GLY A 43 2.33 5.99 2.39
N ARG A 44 3.48 5.34 2.32
CA ARG A 44 3.56 3.94 1.90
C ARG A 44 3.03 3.03 2.99
N LEU A 45 2.46 1.91 2.57
CA LEU A 45 1.87 0.96 3.50
C LEU A 45 2.90 -0.04 3.99
N PRO A 46 2.95 -0.32 5.31
CA PRO A 46 3.95 -1.24 5.85
C PRO A 46 3.62 -2.71 5.62
N ARG A 47 2.36 -3.02 5.43
CA ARG A 47 1.90 -4.39 5.22
C ARG A 47 0.59 -4.37 4.48
N LYS A 48 0.20 -5.55 3.95
CA LYS A 48 -1.04 -5.66 3.20
C LYS A 48 -2.21 -5.22 4.08
N PRO A 49 -3.01 -4.26 3.63
CA PRO A 49 -4.14 -3.80 4.43
C PRO A 49 -5.26 -4.83 4.44
N ASP A 50 -6.05 -4.79 5.51
CA ASP A 50 -7.30 -5.54 5.58
C ASP A 50 -8.30 -4.74 4.75
N PHE A 51 -8.63 -5.24 3.55
CA PHE A 51 -9.34 -4.47 2.56
C PHE A 51 -10.66 -5.12 2.17
N ASP A 52 -11.72 -4.31 2.08
CA ASP A 52 -13.04 -4.77 1.65
C ASP A 52 -13.36 -4.14 0.30
N GLU A 53 -13.18 -4.91 -0.76
CA GLU A 53 -13.37 -4.43 -2.13
C GLU A 53 -14.80 -3.93 -2.36
N ALA A 54 -15.80 -4.71 -1.97
CA ALA A 54 -17.18 -4.33 -2.20
C ALA A 54 -17.55 -3.05 -1.46
N TRP A 55 -17.12 -2.93 -0.22
CA TRP A 55 -17.39 -1.73 0.57
C TRP A 55 -16.69 -0.50 -0.04
N TYR A 56 -15.45 -0.68 -0.46
CA TYR A 56 -14.66 0.40 -1.02
C TYR A 56 -15.32 0.98 -2.28
N LEU A 57 -15.75 0.08 -3.18
CA LEU A 57 -16.39 0.51 -4.42
C LEU A 57 -17.76 1.13 -4.17
N ALA A 58 -18.49 0.64 -3.16
CA ALA A 58 -19.78 1.22 -2.80
C ALA A 58 -19.63 2.60 -2.17
N THR A 59 -18.53 2.81 -1.44
CA THR A 59 -18.28 4.06 -0.72
C THR A 59 -17.70 5.12 -1.64
N TYR A 60 -16.79 4.73 -2.52
CA TYR A 60 -16.09 5.69 -3.39
C TYR A 60 -16.54 5.48 -4.83
N ALA A 61 -17.62 6.18 -5.20
CA ALA A 61 -18.23 6.02 -6.52
C ALA A 61 -17.29 6.39 -7.67
N ASP A 62 -16.38 7.32 -7.45
CA ASP A 62 -15.40 7.70 -8.45
C ASP A 62 -14.46 6.52 -8.77
N VAL A 63 -14.10 5.75 -7.75
CA VAL A 63 -13.25 4.58 -7.94
C VAL A 63 -14.03 3.48 -8.67
N ALA A 64 -15.29 3.26 -8.28
CA ALA A 64 -16.13 2.27 -8.95
C ALA A 64 -16.24 2.58 -10.44
N ALA A 65 -16.42 3.85 -10.80
CA ALA A 65 -16.49 4.25 -12.19
C ALA A 65 -15.15 4.00 -12.91
N ALA A 66 -14.04 4.29 -12.25
CA ALA A 66 -12.72 4.07 -12.85
C ALA A 66 -12.46 2.59 -13.11
N VAL A 67 -12.90 1.72 -12.20
CA VAL A 67 -12.77 0.27 -12.40
C VAL A 67 -13.63 -0.18 -13.59
N ARG A 68 -14.88 0.29 -13.62
CA ARG A 68 -15.81 -0.07 -14.71
C ARG A 68 -15.27 0.39 -16.06
N ASP A 69 -14.63 1.55 -16.11
CA ASP A 69 -14.08 2.12 -17.34
C ASP A 69 -12.71 1.57 -17.71
N GLY A 70 -12.15 0.69 -16.88
CA GLY A 70 -10.84 0.10 -17.15
C GLY A 70 -9.66 0.99 -16.83
N ARG A 71 -9.86 2.11 -16.14
CA ARG A 71 -8.76 3.02 -15.78
C ARG A 71 -7.94 2.50 -14.61
N VAL A 72 -8.56 1.73 -13.73
CA VAL A 72 -7.86 1.03 -12.66
C VAL A 72 -8.33 -0.41 -12.64
N VAL A 73 -7.46 -1.30 -12.16
CA VAL A 73 -7.74 -2.73 -12.17
C VAL A 73 -8.79 -3.12 -11.11
N SER A 74 -8.71 -2.50 -9.93
CA SER A 74 -9.59 -2.84 -8.82
C SER A 74 -9.59 -1.70 -7.82
N GLY A 75 -10.54 -1.76 -6.87
CA GLY A 75 -10.54 -0.84 -5.75
C GLY A 75 -9.29 -0.99 -4.90
N TYR A 76 -8.86 -2.23 -4.70
CA TYR A 76 -7.64 -2.50 -3.95
C TYR A 76 -6.43 -1.82 -4.59
N GLU A 77 -6.27 -1.95 -5.91
CA GLU A 77 -5.16 -1.29 -6.60
C GLU A 77 -5.24 0.22 -6.42
N HIS A 78 -6.44 0.79 -6.58
CA HIS A 78 -6.60 2.21 -6.38
C HIS A 78 -6.19 2.62 -4.97
N PHE A 79 -6.62 1.84 -3.96
CA PHE A 79 -6.32 2.17 -2.57
C PHE A 79 -4.81 2.19 -2.30
N ILE A 80 -4.09 1.15 -2.74
CA ILE A 80 -2.67 1.08 -2.41
C ILE A 80 -1.83 2.08 -3.18
N ARG A 81 -2.30 2.54 -4.35
CA ARG A 81 -1.54 3.49 -5.16
C ARG A 81 -1.93 4.94 -4.92
N HIS A 82 -3.17 5.18 -4.58
CA HIS A 82 -3.69 6.55 -4.45
C HIS A 82 -4.51 6.76 -3.19
N GLY A 83 -5.46 5.86 -2.91
CA GLY A 83 -6.42 6.05 -1.84
C GLY A 83 -5.81 6.23 -0.47
N CYS A 84 -4.77 5.45 -0.15
CA CYS A 84 -4.13 5.55 1.15
C CYS A 84 -3.44 6.91 1.33
N LEU A 85 -2.94 7.48 0.24
CA LEU A 85 -2.33 8.82 0.28
C LEU A 85 -3.38 9.91 0.42
N GLU A 86 -4.60 9.63 -0.04
CA GLU A 86 -5.71 10.58 0.01
C GLU A 86 -6.51 10.47 1.29
N GLY A 87 -6.13 9.57 2.19
CA GLY A 87 -6.85 9.37 3.43
C GLY A 87 -8.13 8.55 3.29
N ARG A 88 -8.31 7.83 2.20
CA ARG A 88 -9.47 6.97 2.03
C ARG A 88 -9.32 5.72 2.88
N ARG A 89 -10.44 5.17 3.30
CA ARG A 89 -10.44 3.99 4.17
C ARG A 89 -10.48 2.71 3.36
N PRO A 90 -9.77 1.66 3.82
CA PRO A 90 -9.74 0.38 3.08
C PRO A 90 -10.99 -0.47 3.34
N ARG A 91 -11.69 -0.22 4.42
CA ARG A 91 -12.87 -0.99 4.79
C ARG A 91 -13.70 -0.18 5.79
N ARG A 92 -14.89 -0.71 6.07
CA ARG A 92 -15.78 -0.10 7.04
C ARG A 92 -15.09 -0.04 8.41
N ASP A 93 -15.23 1.09 9.04
CA ASP A 93 -14.69 1.31 10.37
C ASP A 93 -15.80 1.07 11.38
N ASP A 94 -15.68 0.04 12.17
CA ASP A 94 -16.70 -0.28 13.18
C ASP A 94 -16.35 0.33 14.52
#